data_0667e7539ca72f055ba3f857b29f30c6
#
_entry.id   0667e7539ca72f055ba3f857b29f30c6
#
_cell.length_a   1.000
_cell.length_b   1.000
_cell.length_c   1.000
_cell.angle_alpha   90.00
_cell.angle_beta   90.00
_cell.angle_gamma   90.00
#
_symmetry.space_group_name_H-M   'P 1'
#
loop_
_entity.id
_entity.type
_entity.pdbx_description
1 polymer ?
#
loop_
_entity_poly.entity_id
_entity_poly.type
_entity_poly.pdbx_seq_one_letter_code
_entity_poly.pdbx_strand_id
1 'polypeptide(L)'
;MEKILYMLRRFAYYFYGEKFYKRLDFAWQTKSSRLDIIELLIKKNNYKSYLEIGCHKDDVFSKINIKKVGVDPYSGGTLRLTSDDFFKINKENFDLVFIDGLHIYDQVKQDIINSLQVLNNSGVILVHDCLPEKIWEQNVPRMNGAWSGDVWKVIPFFRNNPNIDVYTCVADRGIGIIFKRPNKSILKLDQDTKKLKFKDYYYNYKSYMNLISSEELEKII
;
A
#
# COMPACT_ATOMS: atom_id res chain seq x y z
N MET A 1 13.47 23.52 -16.97
CA MET A 1 14.42 22.76 -16.13
C MET A 1 13.89 21.40 -15.73
N GLU A 2 12.68 21.27 -15.20
CA GLU A 2 12.06 19.99 -14.79
C GLU A 2 11.89 18.97 -15.93
N LYS A 3 11.45 19.39 -17.13
CA LYS A 3 11.35 18.53 -18.31
C LYS A 3 12.68 17.88 -18.70
N ILE A 4 13.76 18.64 -18.63
CA ILE A 4 15.12 18.16 -18.98
C ILE A 4 15.58 17.16 -17.91
N LEU A 5 15.39 17.48 -16.64
CA LEU A 5 15.74 16.58 -15.52
C LEU A 5 14.92 15.27 -15.59
N TYR A 6 13.63 15.35 -15.97
CA TYR A 6 12.78 14.20 -16.20
C TYR A 6 13.31 13.32 -17.35
N MET A 7 13.69 13.92 -18.48
CA MET A 7 14.27 13.20 -19.62
C MET A 7 15.61 12.54 -19.26
N LEU A 8 16.48 13.24 -18.51
CA LEU A 8 17.76 12.72 -18.06
C LEU A 8 17.56 11.55 -17.07
N ARG A 9 16.63 11.65 -16.13
CA ARG A 9 16.26 10.55 -15.24
C ARG A 9 15.75 9.34 -16.00
N ARG A 10 14.83 9.55 -16.97
CA ARG A 10 14.30 8.48 -17.83
C ARG A 10 15.41 7.79 -18.61
N PHE A 11 16.33 8.55 -19.18
CA PHE A 11 17.49 8.04 -19.90
C PHE A 11 18.40 7.22 -18.96
N ALA A 12 18.72 7.75 -17.78
CA ALA A 12 19.54 7.05 -16.79
C ALA A 12 18.87 5.73 -16.35
N TYR A 13 17.57 5.74 -16.07
CA TYR A 13 16.84 4.52 -15.70
C TYR A 13 16.78 3.49 -16.83
N TYR A 14 16.59 3.94 -18.06
CA TYR A 14 16.59 3.06 -19.23
C TYR A 14 17.95 2.35 -19.42
N PHE A 15 19.05 3.09 -19.30
CA PHE A 15 20.36 2.54 -19.52
C PHE A 15 21.00 1.83 -18.32
N TYR A 16 20.71 2.28 -17.11
CA TYR A 16 21.36 1.77 -15.89
C TYR A 16 20.41 0.92 -15.04
N GLY A 17 19.15 1.29 -14.92
CA GLY A 17 18.20 0.60 -14.06
C GLY A 17 17.89 -0.81 -14.54
N GLU A 18 17.53 -0.98 -15.82
CA GLU A 18 17.21 -2.31 -16.37
C GLU A 18 18.44 -3.20 -16.56
N LYS A 19 19.60 -2.65 -16.80
CA LYS A 19 20.83 -3.43 -16.93
C LYS A 19 21.29 -4.05 -15.62
N PHE A 20 21.08 -3.38 -14.50
CA PHE A 20 21.57 -3.80 -13.19
C PHE A 20 20.54 -4.47 -12.33
N TYR A 21 19.25 -4.20 -12.55
CA TYR A 21 18.15 -4.80 -11.80
C TYR A 21 17.19 -5.47 -12.77
N LYS A 22 17.26 -6.81 -12.81
CA LYS A 22 16.25 -7.59 -13.52
C LYS A 22 14.89 -7.30 -12.91
N ARG A 23 13.83 -7.40 -13.71
CA ARG A 23 12.46 -7.33 -13.22
C ARG A 23 12.24 -8.40 -12.16
N LEU A 24 11.66 -8.00 -11.02
CA LEU A 24 11.11 -8.94 -10.06
C LEU A 24 9.77 -9.43 -10.63
N ASP A 25 9.66 -10.71 -10.94
CA ASP A 25 8.43 -11.29 -11.51
C ASP A 25 7.60 -11.93 -10.40
N PHE A 26 6.49 -11.30 -10.05
CA PHE A 26 5.52 -11.82 -9.08
C PHE A 26 4.35 -12.58 -9.75
N ALA A 27 4.35 -12.71 -11.09
CA ALA A 27 3.31 -13.41 -11.85
C ALA A 27 1.88 -12.92 -11.57
N TRP A 28 1.68 -11.59 -11.59
CA TRP A 28 0.41 -10.93 -11.20
C TRP A 28 -0.83 -11.50 -11.86
N GLN A 29 -0.73 -12.00 -13.10
CA GLN A 29 -1.85 -12.56 -13.88
C GLN A 29 -2.47 -13.81 -13.25
N THR A 30 -1.74 -14.48 -12.36
CA THR A 30 -2.19 -15.69 -11.65
C THR A 30 -2.54 -15.44 -10.20
N LYS A 31 -2.51 -14.18 -9.74
CA LYS A 31 -2.73 -13.82 -8.34
C LYS A 31 -4.11 -13.19 -8.14
N SER A 32 -4.58 -13.25 -6.91
CA SER A 32 -5.80 -12.56 -6.47
C SER A 32 -5.73 -11.07 -6.75
N SER A 33 -6.85 -10.46 -7.08
CA SER A 33 -6.99 -9.02 -7.19
C SER A 33 -7.11 -8.37 -5.80
N ARG A 34 -6.96 -7.03 -5.74
CA ARG A 34 -7.24 -6.27 -4.51
C ARG A 34 -8.65 -6.45 -4.02
N LEU A 35 -9.62 -6.57 -4.94
CA LEU A 35 -11.01 -6.79 -4.59
C LEU A 35 -11.20 -8.15 -3.92
N ASP A 36 -10.58 -9.21 -4.44
CA ASP A 36 -10.67 -10.55 -3.83
C ASP A 36 -10.15 -10.56 -2.39
N ILE A 37 -9.05 -9.83 -2.12
CA ILE A 37 -8.49 -9.70 -0.77
C ILE A 37 -9.42 -8.91 0.15
N ILE A 38 -10.01 -7.83 -0.32
CA ILE A 38 -10.97 -7.02 0.44
C ILE A 38 -12.22 -7.85 0.78
N GLU A 39 -12.81 -8.53 -0.20
CA GLU A 39 -14.00 -9.38 -0.02
C GLU A 39 -13.73 -10.56 0.92
N LEU A 40 -12.55 -11.19 0.80
CA LEU A 40 -12.11 -12.24 1.71
C LEU A 40 -12.13 -11.76 3.17
N LEU A 41 -11.51 -10.60 3.44
CA LEU A 41 -11.46 -10.01 4.78
C LEU A 41 -12.84 -9.63 5.32
N ILE A 42 -13.67 -9.00 4.49
CA ILE A 42 -15.05 -8.64 4.85
C ILE A 42 -15.82 -9.89 5.25
N LYS A 43 -15.76 -10.94 4.44
CA LYS A 43 -16.50 -12.19 4.67
C LYS A 43 -15.99 -12.94 5.91
N LYS A 44 -14.69 -13.13 6.02
CA LYS A 44 -14.09 -13.94 7.11
C LYS A 44 -14.28 -13.29 8.47
N ASN A 45 -14.12 -11.96 8.57
CA ASN A 45 -14.22 -11.24 9.82
C ASN A 45 -15.61 -10.63 10.06
N ASN A 46 -16.57 -10.83 9.14
CA ASN A 46 -17.91 -10.25 9.20
C ASN A 46 -17.89 -8.72 9.37
N TYR A 47 -16.95 -8.04 8.68
CA TYR A 47 -16.81 -6.59 8.73
C TYR A 47 -18.06 -5.87 8.23
N LYS A 48 -18.37 -4.72 8.83
CA LYS A 48 -19.59 -3.95 8.56
C LYS A 48 -19.31 -2.54 8.05
N SER A 49 -18.08 -2.07 8.18
CA SER A 49 -17.70 -0.71 7.79
C SER A 49 -16.37 -0.68 7.04
N TYR A 50 -16.34 0.10 5.96
CA TYR A 50 -15.23 0.20 5.01
C TYR A 50 -14.90 1.66 4.72
N LEU A 51 -13.61 1.98 4.73
CA LEU A 51 -13.07 3.27 4.27
C LEU A 51 -12.13 3.03 3.10
N GLU A 52 -12.29 3.79 2.02
CA GLU A 52 -11.35 3.82 0.89
C GLU A 52 -10.75 5.21 0.73
N ILE A 53 -9.41 5.29 0.74
CA ILE A 53 -8.64 6.50 0.44
C ILE A 53 -8.05 6.36 -0.96
N GLY A 54 -8.52 7.19 -1.91
CA GLY A 54 -8.14 7.09 -3.32
C GLY A 54 -9.10 6.21 -4.11
N CYS A 55 -10.30 6.70 -4.39
CA CYS A 55 -11.35 5.94 -5.09
C CYS A 55 -11.25 6.03 -6.61
N HIS A 56 -10.71 7.13 -7.13
CA HIS A 56 -10.54 7.38 -8.57
C HIS A 56 -11.83 7.10 -9.38
N LYS A 57 -11.90 5.98 -10.12
CA LYS A 57 -13.05 5.57 -10.95
C LYS A 57 -14.05 4.66 -10.23
N ASP A 58 -13.91 4.45 -8.94
CA ASP A 58 -14.73 3.54 -8.14
C ASP A 58 -14.64 2.05 -8.54
N ASP A 59 -13.52 1.66 -9.17
CA ASP A 59 -13.33 0.27 -9.65
C ASP A 59 -13.43 -0.76 -8.52
N VAL A 60 -13.03 -0.40 -7.31
CA VAL A 60 -13.18 -1.19 -6.08
C VAL A 60 -14.39 -0.69 -5.29
N PHE A 61 -14.43 0.62 -4.99
CA PHE A 61 -15.43 1.21 -4.11
C PHE A 61 -16.86 0.86 -4.48
N SER A 62 -17.22 0.87 -5.79
CA SER A 62 -18.58 0.55 -6.25
C SER A 62 -19.02 -0.88 -5.90
N LYS A 63 -18.08 -1.83 -5.81
CA LYS A 63 -18.36 -3.26 -5.60
C LYS A 63 -18.51 -3.65 -4.12
N ILE A 64 -18.12 -2.79 -3.20
CA ILE A 64 -18.22 -3.07 -1.76
C ILE A 64 -19.66 -2.87 -1.29
N ASN A 65 -20.26 -3.91 -0.70
CA ASN A 65 -21.70 -3.96 -0.33
C ASN A 65 -21.96 -3.88 1.18
N ILE A 66 -21.07 -3.21 1.94
CA ILE A 66 -21.26 -2.88 3.36
C ILE A 66 -21.30 -1.35 3.54
N LYS A 67 -21.57 -0.86 4.76
CA LYS A 67 -21.47 0.58 5.04
C LYS A 67 -20.07 1.07 4.64
N LYS A 68 -19.99 2.09 3.79
CA LYS A 68 -18.72 2.53 3.22
C LYS A 68 -18.61 4.04 3.10
N VAL A 69 -17.39 4.53 3.24
CA VAL A 69 -16.97 5.90 2.96
C VAL A 69 -15.80 5.85 1.98
N GLY A 70 -15.88 6.61 0.91
CA GLY A 70 -14.81 6.77 -0.07
C GLY A 70 -14.34 8.21 -0.12
N VAL A 71 -13.04 8.42 -0.05
CA VAL A 71 -12.41 9.75 -0.01
C VAL A 71 -11.45 9.90 -1.18
N ASP A 72 -11.71 10.87 -2.04
CA ASP A 72 -10.85 11.20 -3.17
C ASP A 72 -11.00 12.69 -3.52
N PRO A 73 -9.92 13.47 -3.65
CA PRO A 73 -10.01 14.90 -3.94
C PRO A 73 -10.48 15.21 -5.36
N TYR A 74 -10.39 14.25 -6.29
CA TYR A 74 -10.66 14.49 -7.72
C TYR A 74 -11.90 13.77 -8.23
N SER A 75 -12.07 12.46 -7.93
CA SER A 75 -13.14 11.66 -8.53
C SER A 75 -13.48 10.44 -7.68
N GLY A 76 -14.65 9.85 -7.91
CA GLY A 76 -15.12 8.66 -7.16
C GLY A 76 -15.37 8.91 -5.69
N GLY A 77 -15.74 7.86 -4.96
CA GLY A 77 -16.04 7.93 -3.54
C GLY A 77 -17.28 8.73 -3.19
N THR A 78 -17.43 8.97 -1.89
CA THR A 78 -18.56 9.73 -1.33
C THR A 78 -18.18 11.14 -0.90
N LEU A 79 -16.91 11.39 -0.61
CA LEU A 79 -16.41 12.68 -0.12
C LEU A 79 -15.30 13.22 -1.02
N ARG A 80 -15.46 14.47 -1.47
CA ARG A 80 -14.50 15.18 -2.31
C ARG A 80 -13.50 15.96 -1.45
N LEU A 81 -12.63 15.22 -0.76
CA LEU A 81 -11.65 15.74 0.21
C LEU A 81 -10.29 15.09 -0.01
N THR A 82 -9.23 15.74 0.47
CA THR A 82 -7.97 15.06 0.72
C THR A 82 -8.12 14.11 1.91
N SER A 83 -7.28 13.09 2.01
CA SER A 83 -7.27 12.21 3.19
C SER A 83 -7.00 13.00 4.48
N ASP A 84 -6.08 13.99 4.44
CA ASP A 84 -5.77 14.84 5.58
C ASP A 84 -6.99 15.63 6.08
N ASP A 85 -7.78 16.20 5.16
CA ASP A 85 -8.99 16.95 5.53
C ASP A 85 -10.11 16.04 6.00
N PHE A 86 -10.24 14.85 5.41
CA PHE A 86 -11.17 13.83 5.88
C PHE A 86 -10.87 13.44 7.34
N PHE A 87 -9.62 13.09 7.67
CA PHE A 87 -9.27 12.63 9.01
C PHE A 87 -9.44 13.72 10.08
N LYS A 88 -9.35 15.01 9.71
CA LYS A 88 -9.64 16.14 10.65
C LYS A 88 -11.10 16.20 11.08
N ILE A 89 -12.02 15.82 10.22
CA ILE A 89 -13.47 15.95 10.47
C ILE A 89 -14.16 14.62 10.78
N ASN A 90 -13.52 13.50 10.49
CA ASN A 90 -14.10 12.17 10.65
C ASN A 90 -14.34 11.84 12.12
N LYS A 91 -15.52 11.27 12.41
CA LYS A 91 -15.92 10.80 13.75
C LYS A 91 -16.31 9.32 13.77
N GLU A 92 -16.18 8.65 12.63
CA GLU A 92 -16.54 7.25 12.50
C GLU A 92 -15.32 6.34 12.63
N ASN A 93 -15.54 5.10 13.07
CA ASN A 93 -14.55 4.04 13.05
C ASN A 93 -14.89 3.03 11.96
N PHE A 94 -13.85 2.33 11.47
CA PHE A 94 -13.97 1.39 10.37
C PHE A 94 -13.35 0.03 10.74
N ASP A 95 -13.93 -1.03 10.18
CA ASP A 95 -13.39 -2.38 10.32
C ASP A 95 -12.29 -2.65 9.30
N LEU A 96 -12.43 -2.09 8.10
CA LEU A 96 -11.49 -2.24 7.01
C LEU A 96 -11.20 -0.88 6.37
N VAL A 97 -9.92 -0.55 6.27
CA VAL A 97 -9.45 0.64 5.56
C VAL A 97 -8.60 0.19 4.37
N PHE A 98 -8.87 0.72 3.19
CA PHE A 98 -8.06 0.49 1.99
C PHE A 98 -7.43 1.81 1.52
N ILE A 99 -6.11 1.82 1.38
CA ILE A 99 -5.33 3.00 0.98
C ILE A 99 -4.72 2.75 -0.39
N ASP A 100 -5.22 3.47 -1.40
CA ASP A 100 -4.76 3.47 -2.80
C ASP A 100 -4.75 4.91 -3.36
N GLY A 101 -4.36 5.88 -2.53
CA GLY A 101 -4.39 7.31 -2.84
C GLY A 101 -3.11 7.82 -3.48
N LEU A 102 -2.46 8.81 -2.87
CA LEU A 102 -1.21 9.38 -3.36
C LEU A 102 -0.03 8.44 -3.07
N HIS A 103 0.64 7.94 -4.10
CA HIS A 103 1.71 6.95 -3.98
C HIS A 103 3.06 7.58 -3.58
N ILE A 104 3.07 8.34 -2.49
CA ILE A 104 4.26 8.97 -1.91
C ILE A 104 4.40 8.51 -0.47
N TYR A 105 5.59 8.05 -0.09
CA TYR A 105 5.90 7.49 1.23
C TYR A 105 5.34 8.32 2.40
N ASP A 106 5.59 9.63 2.42
CA ASP A 106 5.17 10.48 3.53
C ASP A 106 3.64 10.52 3.67
N GLN A 107 2.90 10.62 2.54
CA GLN A 107 1.44 10.66 2.56
C GLN A 107 0.86 9.32 2.98
N VAL A 108 1.32 8.22 2.35
CA VAL A 108 0.82 6.87 2.71
C VAL A 108 1.12 6.53 4.17
N LYS A 109 2.29 6.90 4.66
CA LYS A 109 2.63 6.76 6.08
C LYS A 109 1.66 7.53 6.99
N GLN A 110 1.33 8.78 6.63
CA GLN A 110 0.39 9.59 7.39
C GLN A 110 -1.02 9.00 7.34
N ASP A 111 -1.46 8.54 6.16
CA ASP A 111 -2.76 7.89 5.97
C ASP A 111 -2.87 6.62 6.84
N ILE A 112 -1.82 5.81 6.93
CA ILE A 112 -1.79 4.63 7.83
C ILE A 112 -1.88 5.07 9.30
N ILE A 113 -1.11 6.08 9.72
CA ILE A 113 -1.13 6.57 11.12
C ILE A 113 -2.53 7.07 11.48
N ASN A 114 -3.16 7.85 10.62
CA ASN A 114 -4.52 8.36 10.82
C ASN A 114 -5.54 7.22 10.83
N SER A 115 -5.40 6.24 9.91
CA SER A 115 -6.27 5.07 9.83
C SER A 115 -6.20 4.21 11.10
N LEU A 116 -5.03 4.05 11.72
CA LEU A 116 -4.88 3.33 12.98
C LEU A 116 -5.66 3.97 14.14
N GLN A 117 -5.94 5.28 14.09
CA GLN A 117 -6.74 5.99 15.10
C GLN A 117 -8.24 5.72 14.96
N VAL A 118 -8.71 5.53 13.72
CA VAL A 118 -10.13 5.28 13.38
C VAL A 118 -10.42 3.82 13.09
N LEU A 119 -9.44 2.93 13.27
CA LEU A 119 -9.59 1.51 13.08
C LEU A 119 -10.21 0.86 14.32
N ASN A 120 -11.26 0.06 14.14
CA ASN A 120 -11.82 -0.81 15.18
C ASN A 120 -10.76 -1.81 15.69
N ASN A 121 -10.92 -2.32 16.91
CA ASN A 121 -9.90 -3.18 17.55
C ASN A 121 -9.52 -4.44 16.74
N SER A 122 -10.48 -5.05 16.05
CA SER A 122 -10.27 -6.22 15.17
C SER A 122 -10.13 -5.83 13.69
N GLY A 123 -9.99 -4.55 13.40
CA GLY A 123 -9.91 -4.04 12.05
C GLY A 123 -8.56 -4.26 11.38
N VAL A 124 -8.53 -4.04 10.07
CA VAL A 124 -7.36 -4.21 9.21
C VAL A 124 -7.22 -3.00 8.29
N ILE A 125 -5.97 -2.58 8.05
CA ILE A 125 -5.62 -1.61 7.01
C ILE A 125 -4.94 -2.36 5.87
N LEU A 126 -5.39 -2.11 4.65
CA LEU A 126 -4.77 -2.55 3.40
C LEU A 126 -4.11 -1.38 2.70
N VAL A 127 -2.92 -1.60 2.16
CA VAL A 127 -2.15 -0.59 1.41
C VAL A 127 -1.77 -1.16 0.06
N HIS A 128 -2.18 -0.50 -1.03
CA HIS A 128 -1.89 -0.96 -2.39
C HIS A 128 -0.48 -0.60 -2.86
N ASP A 129 -0.02 -1.22 -3.96
CA ASP A 129 1.24 -0.93 -4.67
C ASP A 129 2.53 -1.11 -3.85
N CYS A 130 2.55 -2.08 -2.92
CA CYS A 130 3.70 -2.33 -2.06
C CYS A 130 4.85 -3.14 -2.70
N LEU A 131 4.68 -3.74 -3.90
CA LEU A 131 5.68 -4.58 -4.54
C LEU A 131 6.05 -4.10 -5.95
N PRO A 132 6.86 -3.03 -6.09
CA PRO A 132 7.34 -2.60 -7.40
C PRO A 132 8.24 -3.69 -8.02
N GLU A 133 8.01 -4.00 -9.29
CA GLU A 133 8.81 -4.98 -10.04
C GLU A 133 10.07 -4.36 -10.66
N LYS A 134 10.01 -3.06 -10.94
CA LYS A 134 11.06 -2.32 -11.65
C LYS A 134 11.41 -1.02 -10.94
N ILE A 135 12.67 -0.60 -11.09
CA ILE A 135 13.17 0.60 -10.43
C ILE A 135 12.37 1.88 -10.76
N TRP A 136 11.86 2.02 -11.96
CA TRP A 136 11.10 3.23 -12.34
C TRP A 136 9.67 3.24 -11.81
N GLU A 137 9.10 2.09 -11.45
CA GLU A 137 7.75 2.03 -10.87
C GLU A 137 7.67 2.73 -9.51
N GLN A 138 8.78 2.72 -8.76
CA GLN A 138 8.87 3.36 -7.45
C GLN A 138 9.26 4.83 -7.46
N ASN A 139 9.45 5.45 -8.64
CA ASN A 139 9.97 6.80 -8.69
C ASN A 139 8.97 7.86 -8.22
N VAL A 140 9.48 8.81 -7.44
CA VAL A 140 8.80 10.05 -7.07
C VAL A 140 9.68 11.22 -7.55
N PRO A 141 9.16 12.09 -8.44
CA PRO A 141 7.81 12.06 -9.06
C PRO A 141 7.62 10.90 -10.05
N ARG A 142 6.34 10.65 -10.39
CA ARG A 142 5.92 9.58 -11.32
C ARG A 142 6.67 9.64 -12.66
N MET A 143 7.05 8.48 -13.15
CA MET A 143 7.47 8.26 -14.54
C MET A 143 6.35 7.60 -15.36
N ASN A 144 6.50 7.56 -16.68
CA ASN A 144 5.51 6.94 -17.57
C ASN A 144 5.41 5.43 -17.33
N GLY A 145 4.21 4.89 -17.46
CA GLY A 145 3.92 3.46 -17.29
C GLY A 145 3.35 3.12 -15.93
N ALA A 146 3.49 1.87 -15.54
CA ALA A 146 3.08 1.40 -14.22
C ALA A 146 3.83 2.18 -13.12
N TRP A 147 3.10 2.58 -12.09
CA TRP A 147 3.66 3.42 -11.03
C TRP A 147 3.05 3.04 -9.68
N SER A 148 3.91 2.66 -8.77
CA SER A 148 3.59 2.38 -7.37
C SER A 148 4.14 3.45 -6.42
N GLY A 149 4.91 4.42 -6.96
CA GLY A 149 5.60 5.35 -6.10
C GLY A 149 6.53 4.65 -5.11
N ASP A 150 6.88 5.33 -4.04
CA ASP A 150 7.73 4.75 -3.01
C ASP A 150 6.97 4.19 -1.79
N VAL A 151 5.72 3.74 -2.04
CA VAL A 151 4.80 3.14 -1.05
C VAL A 151 5.45 1.97 -0.31
N TRP A 152 6.18 1.11 -0.99
CA TRP A 152 6.81 -0.06 -0.38
C TRP A 152 7.59 0.23 0.91
N LYS A 153 8.12 1.45 1.04
CA LYS A 153 8.92 1.88 2.20
C LYS A 153 8.13 1.94 3.51
N VAL A 154 6.79 2.06 3.44
CA VAL A 154 5.96 2.07 4.66
C VAL A 154 5.96 0.70 5.34
N ILE A 155 6.10 -0.39 4.57
CA ILE A 155 6.08 -1.75 5.12
C ILE A 155 7.22 -1.96 6.11
N PRO A 156 8.51 -1.81 5.76
CA PRO A 156 9.60 -1.95 6.72
C PRO A 156 9.51 -0.93 7.87
N PHE A 157 8.95 0.27 7.64
CA PHE A 157 8.72 1.25 8.71
C PHE A 157 7.78 0.71 9.80
N PHE A 158 6.59 0.23 9.41
CA PHE A 158 5.62 -0.28 10.37
C PHE A 158 6.01 -1.64 10.95
N ARG A 159 6.76 -2.46 10.23
CA ARG A 159 7.30 -3.73 10.72
C ARG A 159 8.32 -3.57 11.87
N ASN A 160 8.87 -2.40 12.07
CA ASN A 160 9.74 -2.10 13.21
C ASN A 160 8.94 -1.83 14.50
N ASN A 161 7.62 -1.65 14.41
CA ASN A 161 6.77 -1.38 15.56
C ASN A 161 6.32 -2.70 16.25
N PRO A 162 6.58 -2.90 17.55
CA PRO A 162 6.20 -4.13 18.25
C PRO A 162 4.69 -4.34 18.42
N ASN A 163 3.90 -3.27 18.28
CA ASN A 163 2.44 -3.29 18.48
C ASN A 163 1.63 -3.40 17.19
N ILE A 164 2.30 -3.51 16.03
CA ILE A 164 1.68 -3.54 14.71
C ILE A 164 2.21 -4.74 13.93
N ASP A 165 1.34 -5.70 13.61
CA ASP A 165 1.68 -6.89 12.85
C ASP A 165 1.45 -6.64 11.35
N VAL A 166 2.51 -6.78 10.54
CA VAL A 166 2.51 -6.34 9.14
C VAL A 166 2.99 -7.44 8.20
N TYR A 167 2.23 -7.64 7.14
CA TYR A 167 2.53 -8.56 6.05
C TYR A 167 2.37 -7.84 4.70
N THR A 168 2.90 -8.45 3.65
CA THR A 168 2.60 -8.05 2.27
C THR A 168 2.10 -9.26 1.50
N CYS A 169 0.82 -9.25 1.13
CA CYS A 169 0.25 -10.27 0.28
C CYS A 169 0.76 -10.10 -1.15
N VAL A 170 1.22 -11.21 -1.74
CA VAL A 170 1.64 -11.26 -3.15
C VAL A 170 0.39 -11.36 -4.03
N ALA A 171 -0.35 -10.26 -4.11
CA ALA A 171 -1.58 -10.06 -4.87
C ALA A 171 -1.57 -8.64 -5.45
N ASP A 172 -2.12 -8.44 -6.65
CA ASP A 172 -2.36 -7.14 -7.29
C ASP A 172 -1.28 -6.07 -6.98
N ARG A 173 -0.06 -6.27 -7.45
CA ARG A 173 1.10 -5.36 -7.26
C ARG A 173 1.56 -5.19 -5.80
N GLY A 174 1.15 -6.08 -4.91
CA GLY A 174 1.50 -6.09 -3.49
C GLY A 174 0.52 -5.31 -2.63
N ILE A 175 -0.15 -6.05 -1.75
CA ILE A 175 -1.07 -5.48 -0.77
C ILE A 175 -0.44 -5.59 0.61
N GLY A 176 -0.01 -4.45 1.16
CA GLY A 176 0.39 -4.35 2.56
C GLY A 176 -0.83 -4.59 3.46
N ILE A 177 -0.68 -5.42 4.49
CA ILE A 177 -1.74 -5.78 5.44
C ILE A 177 -1.25 -5.44 6.84
N ILE A 178 -1.98 -4.59 7.53
CA ILE A 178 -1.58 -4.02 8.81
C ILE A 178 -2.66 -4.31 9.85
N PHE A 179 -2.29 -5.08 10.87
CA PHE A 179 -3.15 -5.41 12.00
C PHE A 179 -2.71 -4.64 13.25
N LYS A 180 -3.67 -4.10 13.98
CA LYS A 180 -3.44 -3.47 15.30
C LYS A 180 -3.34 -4.54 16.40
N ARG A 181 -2.26 -5.32 16.34
CA ARG A 181 -1.97 -6.41 17.28
C ARG A 181 -0.45 -6.58 17.43
N PRO A 182 0.04 -7.32 18.47
CA PRO A 182 1.47 -7.59 18.65
C PRO A 182 2.13 -8.16 17.38
N ASN A 183 3.25 -7.58 17.01
CA ASN A 183 4.02 -7.94 15.82
C ASN A 183 4.67 -9.32 15.99
N LYS A 184 4.32 -10.26 15.13
CA LYS A 184 4.85 -11.63 15.14
C LYS A 184 6.23 -11.77 14.46
N SER A 185 6.64 -10.76 13.67
CA SER A 185 7.88 -10.79 12.89
C SER A 185 8.50 -9.40 12.79
N ILE A 186 9.01 -8.91 13.93
CA ILE A 186 9.62 -7.57 14.02
C ILE A 186 10.84 -7.49 13.09
N LEU A 187 10.86 -6.48 12.23
CA LEU A 187 12.01 -6.14 11.41
C LEU A 187 12.85 -5.09 12.15
N LYS A 188 14.02 -5.49 12.63
CA LYS A 188 15.00 -4.54 13.18
C LYS A 188 15.76 -3.89 12.03
N LEU A 189 15.50 -2.62 11.80
CA LEU A 189 16.16 -1.83 10.77
C LEU A 189 16.67 -0.52 11.39
N ASP A 190 17.99 -0.36 11.43
CA ASP A 190 18.65 0.77 12.08
C ASP A 190 18.68 2.04 11.20
N GLN A 191 18.25 1.95 9.95
CA GLN A 191 18.26 3.07 9.01
C GLN A 191 16.86 3.66 8.79
N ASP A 192 16.82 4.96 8.51
CA ASP A 192 15.60 5.66 8.13
C ASP A 192 15.01 5.06 6.85
N THR A 193 13.81 4.48 6.94
CA THR A 193 13.14 3.83 5.81
C THR A 193 12.85 4.78 4.66
N LYS A 194 12.67 6.07 4.92
CA LYS A 194 12.51 7.10 3.88
C LYS A 194 13.73 7.18 2.96
N LYS A 195 14.93 6.95 3.48
CA LYS A 195 16.19 7.02 2.74
C LYS A 195 16.52 5.75 1.96
N LEU A 196 15.76 4.68 2.15
CA LEU A 196 15.92 3.43 1.40
C LEU A 196 15.82 3.70 -0.10
N LYS A 197 16.67 3.04 -0.86
CA LYS A 197 16.72 3.08 -2.32
C LYS A 197 16.18 1.78 -2.89
N PHE A 198 15.84 1.76 -4.18
CA PHE A 198 15.40 0.53 -4.84
C PHE A 198 16.41 -0.62 -4.70
N LYS A 199 17.70 -0.34 -4.67
CA LYS A 199 18.76 -1.31 -4.40
C LYS A 199 18.52 -2.05 -3.07
N ASP A 200 18.17 -1.32 -2.02
CA ASP A 200 17.94 -1.92 -0.70
C ASP A 200 16.71 -2.83 -0.73
N TYR A 201 15.62 -2.39 -1.38
CA TYR A 201 14.45 -3.22 -1.64
C TYR A 201 14.79 -4.45 -2.48
N TYR A 202 15.44 -4.27 -3.62
CA TYR A 202 15.71 -5.33 -4.59
C TYR A 202 16.41 -6.54 -3.98
N TYR A 203 17.42 -6.30 -3.14
CA TYR A 203 18.18 -7.37 -2.49
C TYR A 203 17.52 -7.91 -1.22
N ASN A 204 16.63 -7.16 -0.60
CA ASN A 204 16.07 -7.50 0.71
C ASN A 204 14.53 -7.61 0.72
N TYR A 205 13.84 -7.52 -0.42
CA TYR A 205 12.37 -7.44 -0.44
C TYR A 205 11.69 -8.61 0.30
N LYS A 206 12.22 -9.82 0.22
CA LYS A 206 11.66 -10.96 0.97
C LYS A 206 11.69 -10.74 2.47
N SER A 207 12.80 -10.23 2.99
CA SER A 207 12.96 -9.90 4.40
C SER A 207 12.17 -8.64 4.80
N TYR A 208 12.23 -7.58 3.97
CA TYR A 208 11.57 -6.32 4.28
C TYR A 208 10.05 -6.40 4.25
N MET A 209 9.51 -7.14 3.29
CA MET A 209 8.08 -7.11 2.98
C MET A 209 7.26 -8.14 3.76
N ASN A 210 7.89 -9.16 4.41
CA ASN A 210 7.15 -10.24 5.10
C ASN A 210 6.07 -10.84 4.21
N LEU A 211 6.51 -11.44 3.09
CA LEU A 211 5.62 -11.88 2.01
C LEU A 211 4.75 -13.05 2.44
N ILE A 212 3.47 -12.99 2.09
CA ILE A 212 2.51 -14.09 2.23
C ILE A 212 1.69 -14.26 0.94
N SER A 213 1.15 -15.44 0.73
CA SER A 213 0.15 -15.69 -0.31
C SER A 213 -1.27 -15.37 0.20
N SER A 214 -2.26 -15.36 -0.71
CA SER A 214 -3.68 -15.22 -0.33
C SER A 214 -4.16 -16.37 0.55
N GLU A 215 -3.67 -17.60 0.31
CA GLU A 215 -4.00 -18.79 1.11
C GLU A 215 -3.37 -18.72 2.52
N GLU A 216 -2.18 -18.13 2.64
CA GLU A 216 -1.55 -17.88 3.94
C GLU A 216 -2.27 -16.78 4.71
N LEU A 217 -2.76 -15.73 3.99
CA LEU A 217 -3.59 -14.70 4.61
C LEU A 217 -4.82 -15.31 5.26
N GLU A 218 -5.51 -16.23 4.60
CA GLU A 218 -6.70 -16.90 5.15
C GLU A 218 -6.47 -17.61 6.49
N LYS A 219 -5.22 -17.97 6.81
CA LYS A 219 -4.85 -18.66 8.06
C LYS A 219 -4.51 -17.73 9.20
N ILE A 220 -4.23 -16.46 8.92
CA ILE A 220 -3.80 -15.48 9.92
C ILE A 220 -4.86 -14.46 10.31
N ILE A 221 -5.99 -14.43 9.56
CA ILE A 221 -7.18 -13.59 9.80
C ILE A 221 -8.22 -14.31 10.64
#